data_5a2dc3d34777b0da8d5bbca4b1dcb497
#
_entry.id   5a2dc3d34777b0da8d5bbca4b1dcb497
#
_cell.length_a   1.000
_cell.length_b   1.000
_cell.length_c   1.000
_cell.angle_alpha   90.00
_cell.angle_beta   90.00
_cell.angle_gamma   90.00
#
_symmetry.space_group_name_H-M   'P 1'
#
loop_
_entity.id
_entity.type
_entity.pdbx_description
1 polymer ?
#
loop_
_entity_poly.entity_id
_entity_poly.type
_entity_poly.pdbx_seq_one_letter_code
_entity_poly.pdbx_strand_id
1 'polypeptide(L)'
;YLETFLDKMTWMKAVAEKGVVLGPELWHMHPVVFLDNLRQRFGHMIPCSFCRNGIEIKPELLVHCFGISLEKAGLYAPLLTNAFIKYEINNCLRISHFLGQIGVETQRLTRLREGFYYTNGDRLWNIYYTQLNIGLSRRFPSYTEAQRKQYTKDHLVKNEDELAKTLFPSDFEGMDYRGRGLIHLTHKETYNSYKNFSGNDVISNPKL
;
A
#
# COMPACT_ATOMS: atom_id res chain seq x y z
N TYR A 1 33.27 8.83 -6.84
CA TYR A 1 31.97 8.67 -6.17
C TYR A 1 31.34 7.32 -6.50
N LEU A 2 31.33 6.91 -7.78
CA LEU A 2 30.73 5.64 -8.21
C LEU A 2 31.58 4.44 -7.75
N GLU A 3 32.89 4.51 -7.88
CA GLU A 3 33.82 3.47 -7.43
C GLU A 3 33.77 3.27 -5.93
N THR A 4 33.72 4.34 -5.15
CA THR A 4 33.61 4.29 -3.68
C THR A 4 32.28 3.71 -3.22
N PHE A 5 31.21 3.88 -4.01
CA PHE A 5 29.91 3.29 -3.76
C PHE A 5 29.91 1.78 -4.08
N LEU A 6 30.54 1.41 -5.19
CA LEU A 6 30.70 0.01 -5.61
C LEU A 6 31.59 -0.79 -4.66
N ASP A 7 32.65 -0.19 -4.13
CA ASP A 7 33.50 -0.83 -3.12
C ASP A 7 32.80 -1.08 -1.79
N LYS A 8 31.80 -0.27 -1.47
CA LYS A 8 30.93 -0.49 -0.30
C LYS A 8 29.92 -1.63 -0.49
N MET A 9 29.73 -2.09 -1.72
CA MET A 9 28.90 -3.27 -2.03
C MET A 9 29.71 -4.57 -1.98
N THR A 10 30.47 -4.77 -0.90
CA THR A 10 31.30 -5.97 -0.66
C THR A 10 30.52 -7.28 -0.74
N TRP A 11 29.22 -7.26 -0.48
CA TRP A 11 28.34 -8.42 -0.61
C TRP A 11 28.21 -8.91 -2.06
N MET A 12 28.33 -8.04 -3.07
CA MET A 12 28.30 -8.45 -4.48
C MET A 12 29.54 -9.26 -4.86
N LYS A 13 30.71 -8.89 -4.34
CA LYS A 13 31.95 -9.66 -4.51
C LYS A 13 31.81 -11.05 -3.87
N ALA A 14 31.31 -11.11 -2.65
CA ALA A 14 31.07 -12.36 -1.94
C ALA A 14 30.09 -13.30 -2.66
N VAL A 15 29.08 -12.74 -3.35
CA VAL A 15 28.12 -13.50 -4.15
C VAL A 15 28.75 -13.99 -5.46
N ALA A 16 29.56 -13.16 -6.12
CA ALA A 16 30.27 -13.54 -7.33
C ALA A 16 31.30 -14.64 -7.04
N GLU A 17 32.00 -14.58 -5.92
CA GLU A 17 32.95 -15.64 -5.45
C GLU A 17 32.26 -16.99 -5.23
N LYS A 18 30.95 -17.02 -5.02
CA LYS A 18 30.15 -18.24 -4.92
C LYS A 18 29.62 -18.75 -6.26
N GLY A 19 30.14 -18.24 -7.37
CA GLY A 19 29.83 -18.70 -8.72
C GLY A 19 28.50 -18.17 -9.27
N VAL A 20 27.93 -17.15 -8.65
CA VAL A 20 26.70 -16.49 -9.15
C VAL A 20 27.10 -15.47 -10.21
N VAL A 21 26.73 -15.70 -11.46
CA VAL A 21 26.93 -14.72 -12.55
C VAL A 21 25.94 -13.60 -12.39
N LEU A 22 26.44 -12.43 -12.01
CA LEU A 22 25.65 -11.21 -11.88
C LEU A 22 25.64 -10.51 -13.24
N GLY A 23 24.48 -10.51 -13.93
CA GLY A 23 24.30 -9.75 -15.17
C GLY A 23 24.17 -8.25 -14.94
N PRO A 24 24.33 -7.43 -15.98
CA PRO A 24 24.24 -5.96 -15.87
C PRO A 24 22.87 -5.43 -15.40
N GLU A 25 21.84 -6.23 -15.44
CA GLU A 25 20.45 -5.86 -15.08
C GLU A 25 20.18 -5.89 -13.57
N LEU A 26 21.13 -6.34 -12.76
CA LEU A 26 21.02 -6.42 -11.29
C LEU A 26 20.80 -5.07 -10.60
N TRP A 27 21.12 -3.98 -11.27
CA TRP A 27 20.95 -2.62 -10.76
C TRP A 27 19.48 -2.23 -10.53
N HIS A 28 18.56 -2.95 -11.16
CA HIS A 28 17.12 -2.72 -11.05
C HIS A 28 16.41 -3.73 -10.15
N MET A 29 17.14 -4.71 -9.62
CA MET A 29 16.54 -5.69 -8.72
C MET A 29 16.44 -5.13 -7.31
N HIS A 30 15.21 -5.08 -6.80
CA HIS A 30 14.98 -4.81 -5.38
C HIS A 30 15.77 -5.85 -4.54
N PRO A 31 16.56 -5.44 -3.51
CA PRO A 31 17.40 -6.36 -2.76
C PRO A 31 16.68 -7.60 -2.22
N VAL A 32 15.40 -7.46 -1.86
CA VAL A 32 14.57 -8.56 -1.37
C VAL A 32 14.25 -9.56 -2.47
N VAL A 33 13.94 -9.10 -3.68
CA VAL A 33 13.69 -9.97 -4.85
C VAL A 33 14.97 -10.72 -5.25
N PHE A 34 16.11 -10.05 -5.16
CA PHE A 34 17.41 -10.68 -5.40
C PHE A 34 17.71 -11.78 -4.37
N LEU A 35 17.52 -11.52 -3.09
CA LEU A 35 17.68 -12.50 -2.03
C LEU A 35 16.70 -13.67 -2.16
N ASP A 36 15.48 -13.42 -2.63
CA ASP A 36 14.50 -14.48 -2.89
C ASP A 36 14.92 -15.36 -4.07
N ASN A 37 15.41 -14.76 -5.16
CA ASN A 37 15.98 -15.51 -6.29
C ASN A 37 17.20 -16.36 -5.87
N LEU A 38 18.08 -15.80 -5.05
CA LEU A 38 19.21 -16.58 -4.50
C LEU A 38 18.71 -17.73 -3.64
N ARG A 39 17.73 -17.54 -2.79
CA ARG A 39 17.15 -18.60 -1.97
C ARG A 39 16.42 -19.65 -2.79
N GLN A 40 15.70 -19.27 -3.85
CA GLN A 40 15.05 -20.24 -4.74
C GLN A 40 16.05 -21.08 -5.50
N ARG A 41 17.16 -20.48 -5.95
CA ARG A 41 18.23 -21.20 -6.69
C ARG A 41 19.17 -22.00 -5.79
N PHE A 42 19.42 -21.53 -4.59
CA PHE A 42 20.35 -22.14 -3.63
C PHE A 42 19.64 -22.63 -2.35
N GLY A 43 18.34 -22.75 -2.39
CA GLY A 43 17.38 -22.83 -1.30
C GLY A 43 17.42 -24.04 -0.38
N HIS A 44 18.51 -24.76 -0.36
CA HIS A 44 18.71 -25.84 0.63
C HIS A 44 19.55 -25.40 1.83
N MET A 45 19.91 -24.13 1.92
CA MET A 45 21.00 -23.74 2.81
C MET A 45 20.62 -23.34 4.24
N ILE A 46 19.43 -22.84 4.51
CA ILE A 46 19.01 -22.62 5.91
C ILE A 46 17.48 -22.68 5.99
N PRO A 47 16.88 -23.75 6.51
CA PRO A 47 15.45 -23.75 6.80
C PRO A 47 15.16 -22.72 7.89
N CYS A 48 14.33 -21.71 7.53
CA CYS A 48 13.82 -20.75 8.51
C CYS A 48 13.02 -21.49 9.58
N SER A 49 13.42 -21.37 10.82
CA SER A 49 12.72 -22.00 11.95
C SER A 49 11.25 -21.58 12.07
N PHE A 50 10.94 -20.35 11.60
CA PHE A 50 9.59 -19.82 11.59
C PHE A 50 8.70 -20.45 10.51
N CYS A 51 9.21 -20.59 9.28
CA CYS A 51 8.42 -21.15 8.15
C CYS A 51 8.36 -22.68 8.17
N ARG A 52 9.26 -23.35 8.91
CA ARG A 52 9.42 -24.80 8.93
C ARG A 52 8.23 -25.52 9.57
N ASN A 53 7.60 -24.89 10.56
CA ASN A 53 6.54 -25.47 11.40
C ASN A 53 5.13 -25.04 10.97
N GLY A 54 4.97 -24.50 9.76
CA GLY A 54 3.72 -23.89 9.33
C GLY A 54 3.73 -22.36 9.59
N ILE A 55 2.84 -21.66 8.88
CA ILE A 55 2.74 -20.22 8.99
C ILE A 55 1.62 -19.87 9.94
N GLU A 56 2.00 -19.41 11.13
CA GLU A 56 1.09 -18.81 12.09
C GLU A 56 1.61 -17.41 12.43
N ILE A 57 0.83 -16.39 12.12
CA ILE A 57 1.13 -15.02 12.53
C ILE A 57 0.68 -14.86 13.97
N LYS A 58 1.65 -14.82 14.88
CA LYS A 58 1.37 -14.58 16.29
C LYS A 58 1.16 -13.09 16.54
N PRO A 59 0.25 -12.71 17.47
CA PRO A 59 0.03 -11.31 17.85
C PRO A 59 1.31 -10.57 18.22
N GLU A 60 2.22 -11.23 18.93
CA GLU A 60 3.50 -10.66 19.38
C GLU A 60 4.38 -10.20 18.19
N LEU A 61 4.33 -10.93 17.08
CA LEU A 61 5.03 -10.51 15.85
C LEU A 61 4.51 -9.17 15.37
N LEU A 62 3.19 -8.98 15.34
CA LEU A 62 2.57 -7.72 14.88
C LEU A 62 2.85 -6.57 15.87
N VAL A 63 2.84 -6.85 17.16
CA VAL A 63 3.26 -5.88 18.19
C VAL A 63 4.70 -5.44 17.93
N HIS A 64 5.59 -6.38 17.69
CA HIS A 64 7.00 -6.07 17.42
C HIS A 64 7.22 -5.30 16.11
N CYS A 65 6.55 -5.73 15.03
CA CYS A 65 6.68 -5.11 13.71
C CYS A 65 6.06 -3.70 13.64
N PHE A 66 4.90 -3.51 14.27
CA PHE A 66 4.07 -2.31 14.08
C PHE A 66 3.97 -1.41 15.31
N GLY A 67 4.37 -1.90 16.50
CA GLY A 67 4.23 -1.15 17.75
C GLY A 67 2.77 -0.93 18.19
N ILE A 68 1.85 -1.80 17.74
CA ILE A 68 0.43 -1.77 18.12
C ILE A 68 0.18 -2.53 19.43
N SER A 69 -0.98 -2.32 20.05
CA SER A 69 -1.37 -3.07 21.24
C SER A 69 -1.56 -4.56 20.96
N LEU A 70 -1.35 -5.41 21.96
CA LEU A 70 -1.57 -6.85 21.86
C LEU A 70 -3.02 -7.18 21.52
N GLU A 71 -3.97 -6.44 22.07
CA GLU A 71 -5.40 -6.56 21.74
C GLU A 71 -5.64 -6.36 20.25
N LYS A 72 -5.15 -5.26 19.69
CA LYS A 72 -5.27 -4.97 18.25
C LYS A 72 -4.55 -6.01 17.40
N ALA A 73 -3.36 -6.43 17.82
CA ALA A 73 -2.61 -7.48 17.13
C ALA A 73 -3.37 -8.80 17.13
N GLY A 74 -4.06 -9.15 18.23
CA GLY A 74 -4.91 -10.33 18.35
C GLY A 74 -6.07 -10.38 17.35
N LEU A 75 -6.60 -9.20 16.94
CA LEU A 75 -7.63 -9.13 15.91
C LEU A 75 -7.09 -9.42 14.51
N TYR A 76 -5.90 -8.94 14.19
CA TYR A 76 -5.33 -9.08 12.84
C TYR A 76 -4.58 -10.39 12.62
N ALA A 77 -3.95 -10.95 13.65
CA ALA A 77 -3.09 -12.11 13.52
C ALA A 77 -3.81 -13.34 12.89
N PRO A 78 -5.00 -13.76 13.36
CA PRO A 78 -5.71 -14.88 12.75
C PRO A 78 -6.18 -14.57 11.31
N LEU A 79 -6.58 -13.35 11.01
CA LEU A 79 -7.00 -12.94 9.67
C LEU A 79 -5.82 -13.00 8.68
N LEU A 80 -4.66 -12.52 9.09
CA LEU A 80 -3.43 -12.60 8.30
C LEU A 80 -2.96 -14.03 8.12
N THR A 81 -3.02 -14.87 9.16
CA THR A 81 -2.68 -16.29 9.07
C THR A 81 -3.55 -16.98 8.03
N ASN A 82 -4.87 -16.81 8.10
CA ASN A 82 -5.80 -17.40 7.14
C ASN A 82 -5.56 -16.90 5.70
N ALA A 83 -5.31 -15.61 5.53
CA ALA A 83 -5.00 -15.04 4.23
C ALA A 83 -3.67 -15.60 3.68
N PHE A 84 -2.65 -15.70 4.51
CA PHE A 84 -1.33 -16.19 4.10
C PHE A 84 -1.36 -17.67 3.68
N ILE A 85 -2.13 -18.50 4.39
CA ILE A 85 -2.37 -19.89 4.00
C ILE A 85 -3.13 -19.94 2.67
N LYS A 86 -4.23 -19.19 2.56
CA LYS A 86 -5.09 -19.20 1.37
C LYS A 86 -4.40 -18.75 0.10
N TYR A 87 -3.52 -17.73 0.21
CA TYR A 87 -2.85 -17.11 -0.94
C TYR A 87 -1.38 -17.49 -1.07
N GLU A 88 -0.96 -18.55 -0.38
CA GLU A 88 0.39 -19.09 -0.46
C GLU A 88 1.50 -18.08 -0.13
N ILE A 89 1.22 -17.14 0.78
CA ILE A 89 2.24 -16.26 1.35
C ILE A 89 3.00 -17.05 2.42
N ASN A 90 3.74 -18.06 1.97
CA ASN A 90 4.18 -19.22 2.75
C ASN A 90 5.68 -19.28 3.05
N ASN A 91 6.40 -18.18 2.87
CA ASN A 91 7.79 -18.09 3.29
C ASN A 91 8.11 -16.74 3.93
N CYS A 92 9.19 -16.69 4.72
CA CYS A 92 9.56 -15.52 5.48
C CYS A 92 9.74 -14.26 4.64
N LEU A 93 10.22 -14.39 3.39
CA LEU A 93 10.41 -13.24 2.51
C LEU A 93 9.08 -12.67 2.04
N ARG A 94 8.16 -13.51 1.58
CA ARG A 94 6.83 -13.05 1.17
C ARG A 94 6.10 -12.39 2.34
N ILE A 95 6.18 -13.00 3.53
CA ILE A 95 5.58 -12.46 4.76
C ILE A 95 6.22 -11.11 5.12
N SER A 96 7.54 -11.03 5.14
CA SER A 96 8.26 -9.79 5.48
C SER A 96 7.95 -8.67 4.49
N HIS A 97 7.90 -9.01 3.18
CA HIS A 97 7.56 -8.04 2.14
C HIS A 97 6.13 -7.53 2.29
N PHE A 98 5.18 -8.44 2.51
CA PHE A 98 3.78 -8.09 2.70
C PHE A 98 3.60 -7.24 3.97
N LEU A 99 4.16 -7.66 5.12
CA LEU A 99 4.09 -6.89 6.36
C LEU A 99 4.79 -5.54 6.23
N GLY A 100 5.92 -5.48 5.53
CA GLY A 100 6.61 -4.21 5.25
C GLY A 100 5.74 -3.25 4.45
N GLN A 101 5.09 -3.75 3.38
CA GLN A 101 4.21 -2.93 2.53
C GLN A 101 3.01 -2.42 3.32
N ILE A 102 2.27 -3.29 4.00
CA ILE A 102 1.10 -2.85 4.79
C ILE A 102 1.50 -1.92 5.94
N GLY A 103 2.71 -2.11 6.49
CA GLY A 103 3.24 -1.22 7.53
C GLY A 103 3.43 0.21 7.05
N VAL A 104 3.90 0.40 5.82
CA VAL A 104 4.04 1.71 5.18
C VAL A 104 2.67 2.29 4.82
N GLU A 105 1.86 1.54 4.09
CA GLU A 105 0.54 1.99 3.59
C GLU A 105 -0.40 2.40 4.73
N THR A 106 -0.40 1.64 5.80
CA THR A 106 -1.32 1.84 6.93
C THR A 106 -0.71 2.63 8.09
N GLN A 107 0.50 3.17 7.93
CA GLN A 107 1.25 3.75 9.04
C GLN A 107 1.26 2.82 10.26
N ARG A 108 1.75 1.61 10.05
CA ARG A 108 1.82 0.55 11.08
C ARG A 108 0.45 0.16 11.64
N LEU A 109 -0.51 -0.10 10.76
CA LEU A 109 -1.89 -0.48 11.08
C LEU A 109 -2.68 0.59 11.87
N THR A 110 -2.19 1.82 11.95
CA THR A 110 -2.91 2.90 12.61
C THR A 110 -3.90 3.59 11.68
N ARG A 111 -3.68 3.52 10.38
CA ARG A 111 -4.46 4.22 9.37
C ARG A 111 -4.91 3.26 8.26
N LEU A 112 -6.12 2.75 8.39
CA LEU A 112 -6.73 1.84 7.39
C LEU A 112 -7.57 2.57 6.34
N ARG A 113 -7.57 3.88 6.39
CA ARG A 113 -8.26 4.76 5.44
C ARG A 113 -7.33 5.90 5.07
N GLU A 114 -7.18 6.14 3.78
CA GLU A 114 -6.45 7.29 3.26
C GLU A 114 -7.05 8.61 3.78
N GLY A 115 -6.20 9.49 4.26
CA GLY A 115 -6.64 10.78 4.81
C GLY A 115 -6.42 11.91 3.82
N PHE A 116 -7.43 12.77 3.69
CA PHE A 116 -7.42 13.95 2.84
C PHE A 116 -7.54 15.24 3.66
N TYR A 117 -6.84 15.30 4.79
CA TYR A 117 -6.90 16.49 5.63
C TYR A 117 -5.90 17.55 5.15
N TYR A 118 -6.41 18.56 4.48
CA TYR A 118 -5.65 19.71 4.00
C TYR A 118 -6.12 21.00 4.69
N THR A 119 -5.18 21.85 5.06
CA THR A 119 -5.45 23.13 5.74
C THR A 119 -5.26 24.34 4.83
N ASN A 120 -4.63 24.15 3.68
CA ASN A 120 -4.34 25.22 2.73
C ASN A 120 -4.99 24.93 1.38
N GLY A 121 -5.97 25.74 1.00
CA GLY A 121 -6.77 25.54 -0.21
C GLY A 121 -6.03 25.79 -1.51
N ASP A 122 -5.05 26.71 -1.54
CA ASP A 122 -4.22 26.93 -2.73
C ASP A 122 -3.30 25.74 -2.98
N ARG A 123 -2.68 25.21 -1.93
CA ARG A 123 -1.87 24.01 -2.02
C ARG A 123 -2.72 22.81 -2.44
N LEU A 124 -3.90 22.65 -1.85
CA LEU A 124 -4.84 21.60 -2.22
C LEU A 124 -5.22 21.67 -3.70
N TRP A 125 -5.60 22.85 -4.18
CA TRP A 125 -5.92 23.08 -5.58
C TRP A 125 -4.76 22.73 -6.50
N ASN A 126 -3.53 23.13 -6.17
CA ASN A 126 -2.36 22.88 -7.00
C ASN A 126 -1.97 21.40 -7.05
N ILE A 127 -2.09 20.67 -5.93
CA ILE A 127 -1.77 19.24 -5.86
C ILE A 127 -2.76 18.42 -6.69
N TYR A 128 -4.05 18.71 -6.58
CA TYR A 128 -5.12 17.93 -7.22
C TYR A 128 -5.84 18.71 -8.34
N TYR A 129 -5.14 19.62 -9.00
CA TYR A 129 -5.74 20.52 -10.00
C TYR A 129 -6.64 19.80 -11.00
N THR A 130 -6.13 18.75 -11.63
CA THR A 130 -6.87 18.01 -12.66
C THR A 130 -8.12 17.35 -12.09
N GLN A 131 -7.98 16.62 -11.01
CA GLN A 131 -9.08 15.88 -10.37
C GLN A 131 -10.15 16.84 -9.83
N LEU A 132 -9.74 17.90 -9.14
CA LEU A 132 -10.65 18.91 -8.60
C LEU A 132 -11.38 19.66 -9.72
N ASN A 133 -10.65 20.05 -10.77
CA ASN A 133 -11.25 20.76 -11.89
C ASN A 133 -12.28 19.88 -12.62
N ILE A 134 -11.97 18.61 -12.87
CA ILE A 134 -12.91 17.66 -13.49
C ILE A 134 -14.09 17.37 -12.53
N GLY A 135 -13.84 17.02 -11.29
CA GLY A 135 -14.87 16.69 -10.31
C GLY A 135 -15.85 17.83 -10.07
N LEU A 136 -15.33 19.04 -9.88
CA LEU A 136 -16.16 20.23 -9.65
C LEU A 136 -16.86 20.71 -10.93
N SER A 137 -16.29 20.54 -12.14
CA SER A 137 -16.99 20.87 -13.37
C SER A 137 -18.18 19.95 -13.64
N ARG A 138 -18.11 18.71 -13.23
CA ARG A 138 -19.25 17.77 -13.30
C ARG A 138 -20.35 18.14 -12.32
N ARG A 139 -19.94 18.50 -11.09
CA ARG A 139 -20.88 18.87 -10.02
C ARG A 139 -21.51 20.25 -10.27
N PHE A 140 -20.74 21.18 -10.79
CA PHE A 140 -21.12 22.58 -11.03
C PHE A 140 -20.71 22.99 -12.46
N PRO A 141 -21.49 22.57 -13.49
CA PRO A 141 -21.11 22.82 -14.89
C PRO A 141 -20.97 24.30 -15.28
N SER A 142 -21.69 25.18 -14.60
CA SER A 142 -21.65 26.64 -14.84
C SER A 142 -20.48 27.36 -14.16
N TYR A 143 -19.75 26.67 -13.25
CA TYR A 143 -18.66 27.33 -12.55
C TYR A 143 -17.44 27.52 -13.45
N THR A 144 -16.88 28.73 -13.44
CA THR A 144 -15.56 29.00 -13.99
C THR A 144 -14.48 28.30 -13.17
N GLU A 145 -13.29 28.20 -13.72
CA GLU A 145 -12.14 27.65 -12.99
C GLU A 145 -11.87 28.42 -11.69
N ALA A 146 -11.95 29.76 -11.72
CA ALA A 146 -11.78 30.60 -10.56
C ALA A 146 -12.82 30.29 -9.46
N GLN A 147 -14.06 30.05 -9.85
CA GLN A 147 -15.13 29.67 -8.91
C GLN A 147 -14.90 28.28 -8.34
N ARG A 148 -14.44 27.30 -9.13
CA ARG A 148 -14.07 25.97 -8.64
C ARG A 148 -12.88 26.03 -7.66
N LYS A 149 -11.90 26.86 -7.96
CA LYS A 149 -10.76 27.11 -7.03
C LYS A 149 -11.25 27.73 -5.72
N GLN A 150 -12.15 28.71 -5.80
CA GLN A 150 -12.72 29.33 -4.59
C GLN A 150 -13.56 28.31 -3.80
N TYR A 151 -14.39 27.53 -4.46
CA TYR A 151 -15.14 26.46 -3.81
C TYR A 151 -14.23 25.46 -3.07
N THR A 152 -13.08 25.10 -3.67
CA THR A 152 -12.09 24.25 -3.02
C THR A 152 -11.58 24.85 -1.71
N LYS A 153 -11.32 26.15 -1.68
CA LYS A 153 -10.87 26.84 -0.46
C LYS A 153 -11.94 26.90 0.63
N ASP A 154 -13.18 27.12 0.23
CA ASP A 154 -14.27 27.38 1.19
C ASP A 154 -14.90 26.10 1.71
N HIS A 155 -14.92 25.01 0.92
CA HIS A 155 -15.72 23.83 1.22
C HIS A 155 -14.94 22.52 1.33
N LEU A 156 -13.76 22.42 0.71
CA LEU A 156 -12.98 21.16 0.70
C LEU A 156 -11.81 21.17 1.69
N VAL A 157 -11.37 22.34 2.13
CA VAL A 157 -10.35 22.47 3.18
C VAL A 157 -10.92 21.96 4.50
N LYS A 158 -10.15 21.10 5.19
CA LYS A 158 -10.55 20.43 6.44
C LYS A 158 -11.82 19.55 6.34
N ASN A 159 -12.24 19.24 5.11
CA ASN A 159 -13.42 18.42 4.84
C ASN A 159 -13.04 17.21 4.01
N GLU A 160 -12.50 16.20 4.69
CA GLU A 160 -11.97 14.99 4.04
C GLU A 160 -13.01 14.24 3.21
N ASP A 161 -14.25 14.17 3.67
CA ASP A 161 -15.27 13.36 3.02
C ASP A 161 -15.77 14.03 1.72
N GLU A 162 -15.96 15.35 1.72
CA GLU A 162 -16.32 16.08 0.50
C GLU A 162 -15.15 16.14 -0.50
N LEU A 163 -13.92 16.29 0.02
CA LEU A 163 -12.74 16.26 -0.83
C LEU A 163 -12.60 14.90 -1.50
N ALA A 164 -12.72 13.80 -0.77
CA ALA A 164 -12.62 12.46 -1.33
C ALA A 164 -13.66 12.22 -2.43
N LYS A 165 -14.92 12.58 -2.22
CA LYS A 165 -15.97 12.49 -3.25
C LYS A 165 -15.65 13.32 -4.50
N THR A 166 -14.96 14.44 -4.32
CA THR A 166 -14.60 15.33 -5.43
C THR A 166 -13.38 14.82 -6.20
N LEU A 167 -12.43 14.17 -5.52
CA LEU A 167 -11.19 13.65 -6.11
C LEU A 167 -11.38 12.43 -7.02
N PHE A 168 -12.54 11.74 -6.93
CA PHE A 168 -12.85 10.57 -7.76
C PHE A 168 -13.89 10.91 -8.87
N PRO A 169 -13.52 11.78 -9.83
CA PRO A 169 -14.47 12.32 -10.81
C PRO A 169 -15.01 11.31 -11.83
N SER A 170 -14.37 10.16 -11.97
CA SER A 170 -14.86 9.05 -12.80
C SER A 170 -16.07 8.35 -12.18
N ASP A 171 -16.29 8.54 -10.88
CA ASP A 171 -17.37 7.92 -10.13
C ASP A 171 -18.55 8.89 -10.06
N PHE A 172 -19.45 8.78 -11.01
CA PHE A 172 -20.57 9.70 -11.27
C PHE A 172 -21.48 9.96 -10.06
N GLU A 173 -21.42 9.12 -9.06
CA GLU A 173 -22.32 9.12 -7.91
C GLU A 173 -21.76 9.86 -6.67
N GLY A 174 -20.59 10.49 -6.79
CA GLY A 174 -19.97 11.20 -5.66
C GLY A 174 -19.60 10.28 -4.50
N MET A 175 -19.31 9.02 -4.79
CA MET A 175 -18.91 8.04 -3.78
C MET A 175 -17.46 8.24 -3.37
N ASP A 176 -17.16 7.89 -2.14
CA ASP A 176 -15.84 8.01 -1.54
C ASP A 176 -15.03 6.71 -1.74
N TYR A 177 -14.37 6.59 -2.89
CA TYR A 177 -13.49 5.46 -3.22
C TYR A 177 -12.02 5.72 -2.89
N ARG A 178 -11.75 6.44 -1.80
CA ARG A 178 -10.39 6.61 -1.27
C ARG A 178 -9.78 5.28 -0.85
N GLY A 179 -8.46 5.24 -0.71
CA GLY A 179 -7.74 4.07 -0.24
C GLY A 179 -8.26 3.56 1.10
N ARG A 180 -8.61 2.26 1.16
CA ARG A 180 -9.06 1.55 2.36
C ARG A 180 -8.45 0.17 2.48
N GLY A 181 -8.47 -0.34 3.72
CA GLY A 181 -7.91 -1.64 4.06
C GLY A 181 -6.39 -1.64 4.17
N LEU A 182 -5.81 -2.83 4.23
CA LEU A 182 -4.37 -3.01 4.46
C LEU A 182 -3.50 -2.54 3.28
N ILE A 183 -4.03 -2.55 2.06
CA ILE A 183 -3.32 -2.20 0.83
C ILE A 183 -3.89 -0.96 0.15
N HIS A 184 -4.74 -0.20 0.84
CA HIS A 184 -5.38 1.02 0.36
C HIS A 184 -6.00 0.84 -1.04
N LEU A 185 -6.94 -0.11 -1.18
CA LEU A 185 -7.74 -0.23 -2.40
C LEU A 185 -8.39 1.11 -2.73
N THR A 186 -8.13 1.64 -3.92
CA THR A 186 -8.55 2.97 -4.36
C THR A 186 -9.22 2.88 -5.74
N HIS A 187 -10.11 3.78 -6.06
CA HIS A 187 -10.89 3.86 -7.29
C HIS A 187 -11.97 2.77 -7.46
N LYS A 188 -13.05 3.15 -8.12
CA LYS A 188 -14.24 2.31 -8.33
C LYS A 188 -13.93 0.97 -8.99
N GLU A 189 -13.04 0.97 -9.97
CA GLU A 189 -12.65 -0.24 -10.71
C GLU A 189 -12.03 -1.28 -9.79
N THR A 190 -11.17 -0.85 -8.87
CA THR A 190 -10.52 -1.74 -7.89
C THR A 190 -11.52 -2.23 -6.85
N TYR A 191 -12.42 -1.36 -6.39
CA TYR A 191 -13.52 -1.74 -5.52
C TYR A 191 -14.47 -2.73 -6.20
N ASN A 192 -14.76 -2.54 -7.50
CA ASN A 192 -15.58 -3.48 -8.27
C ASN A 192 -14.90 -4.84 -8.42
N SER A 193 -13.60 -4.85 -8.69
CA SER A 193 -12.82 -6.10 -8.72
C SER A 193 -12.85 -6.80 -7.37
N TYR A 194 -12.73 -6.07 -6.27
CA TYR A 194 -12.83 -6.63 -4.93
C TYR A 194 -14.25 -7.14 -4.61
N LYS A 195 -15.31 -6.43 -5.01
CA LYS A 195 -16.70 -6.90 -4.91
C LYS A 195 -16.89 -8.25 -5.60
N ASN A 196 -16.42 -8.35 -6.85
CA ASN A 196 -16.53 -9.59 -7.63
C ASN A 196 -15.76 -10.75 -6.97
N PHE A 197 -14.63 -10.45 -6.34
CA PHE A 197 -13.81 -11.43 -5.66
C PHE A 197 -14.38 -11.85 -4.29
N SER A 198 -14.83 -10.88 -3.48
CA SER A 198 -15.24 -11.10 -2.09
C SER A 198 -16.74 -11.40 -1.92
N GLY A 199 -17.56 -11.01 -2.89
CA GLY A 199 -19.03 -11.03 -2.80
C GLY A 199 -19.62 -9.88 -1.98
N ASN A 200 -18.80 -9.01 -1.36
CA ASN A 200 -19.27 -7.89 -0.55
C ASN A 200 -19.60 -6.69 -1.43
N ASP A 201 -20.74 -6.03 -1.18
CA ASP A 201 -21.13 -4.86 -1.96
C ASP A 201 -20.44 -3.56 -1.49
N VAL A 202 -19.14 -3.49 -1.75
CA VAL A 202 -18.31 -2.33 -1.45
C VAL A 202 -18.47 -1.18 -2.47
N ILE A 203 -19.29 -1.36 -3.50
CA ILE A 203 -19.57 -0.32 -4.48
C ILE A 203 -20.63 0.64 -3.96
N SER A 204 -21.76 0.12 -3.50
CA SER A 204 -22.82 0.95 -2.90
C SER A 204 -22.48 1.39 -1.46
N ASN A 205 -21.59 0.65 -0.80
CA ASN A 205 -21.09 1.01 0.53
C ASN A 205 -19.56 0.85 0.63
N PRO A 206 -18.79 1.83 0.15
CA PRO A 206 -17.32 1.75 0.20
C PRO A 206 -16.72 1.74 1.60
N LYS A 207 -17.54 1.91 2.64
CA LYS A 207 -17.10 1.89 4.05
C LYS A 207 -17.15 0.49 4.69
N LEU A 208 -17.75 -0.49 3.99
CA LEU A 208 -17.66 -1.90 4.37
C LEU A 208 -16.21 -2.40 4.25
#